data_aaf594b697427ad95a81f329a3a362fd
#
_entry.id   aaf594b697427ad95a81f329a3a362fd
#
_cell.length_a   1.000
_cell.length_b   1.000
_cell.length_c   1.000
_cell.angle_alpha   90.00
_cell.angle_beta   90.00
_cell.angle_gamma   90.00
#
_symmetry.space_group_name_H-M   'P 1'
#
loop_
_entity.id
_entity.type
_entity.pdbx_description
1 polymer ?
#
loop_
_entity_poly.entity_id
_entity_poly.type
_entity_poly.pdbx_seq_one_letter_code
_entity_poly.pdbx_strand_id
1 'polypeptide(L)'
;ARGGVWFWPRQFTMNNFKEVFKDGSITTAYVITIARTVIGTFLSLMVTTLAGYALKQEDLPGRKLITMLITFTMLFGGGMIPTYIQYKNLHLLNSFWVYVVPSLVSVTYLLMVRTFFEGIPDSLEESAKLDGCGFFQTYLKIMLPLSKPVIAVVGLYTAVNHWNDWFAGAFYVNDTKLWPVQTVLQQMLTKAMNSQQEVTSVAQALAHNTVSVTSDSLKMAAVVVTTVPILCVYPFVQKYFAQGAMIGAVKG
;
A
#
# COMPACT_ATOMS: atom_id res chain seq x y z
N ALA A 1 -16.45 -5.92 35.34
CA ALA A 1 -16.39 -4.65 36.07
C ALA A 1 -16.15 -3.49 35.11
N ARG A 2 -17.08 -3.12 34.38
CA ARG A 2 -16.56 -2.31 33.25
C ARG A 2 -17.68 -1.46 32.66
N GLY A 3 -18.73 -1.27 33.41
CA GLY A 3 -19.78 -0.32 33.10
C GLY A 3 -19.36 1.10 33.45
N GLY A 4 -19.60 2.03 32.57
CA GLY A 4 -19.60 3.45 32.90
C GLY A 4 -18.53 4.31 32.26
N VAL A 5 -17.89 3.87 31.15
CA VAL A 5 -17.10 4.76 30.31
C VAL A 5 -17.81 4.88 28.95
N TRP A 6 -18.55 6.00 28.77
CA TRP A 6 -19.26 6.25 27.51
C TRP A 6 -18.50 7.23 26.61
N PHE A 7 -17.87 8.29 27.19
CA PHE A 7 -17.23 9.35 26.41
C PHE A 7 -15.86 9.79 26.95
N TRP A 8 -15.54 9.53 28.25
CA TRP A 8 -14.34 10.07 28.88
C TRP A 8 -13.60 8.98 29.65
N PRO A 9 -12.28 8.79 29.48
CA PRO A 9 -11.52 7.83 30.26
C PRO A 9 -11.43 8.28 31.72
N ARG A 10 -11.72 7.38 32.68
CA ARG A 10 -11.62 7.68 34.11
C ARG A 10 -10.18 7.82 34.60
N GLN A 11 -9.24 7.13 33.95
CA GLN A 11 -7.82 7.24 34.21
C GLN A 11 -7.08 7.21 32.87
N PHE A 12 -6.49 8.33 32.47
CA PHE A 12 -5.67 8.43 31.29
C PHE A 12 -4.27 7.89 31.61
N THR A 13 -3.82 6.85 30.90
CA THR A 13 -2.50 6.27 31.07
C THR A 13 -1.82 6.05 29.73
N MET A 14 -0.55 6.42 29.65
CA MET A 14 0.30 6.17 28.46
C MET A 14 1.07 4.84 28.56
N ASN A 15 0.83 4.03 29.59
CA ASN A 15 1.59 2.81 29.80
C ASN A 15 1.43 1.81 28.64
N ASN A 16 0.22 1.71 28.07
CA ASN A 16 -0.03 0.85 26.91
C ASN A 16 0.80 1.28 25.68
N PHE A 17 0.92 2.58 25.43
CA PHE A 17 1.76 3.11 24.35
C PHE A 17 3.24 2.88 24.64
N LYS A 18 3.70 3.08 25.86
CA LYS A 18 5.09 2.79 26.26
C LYS A 18 5.42 1.32 26.05
N GLU A 19 4.52 0.40 26.39
CA GLU A 19 4.74 -1.04 26.22
C GLU A 19 4.79 -1.42 24.72
N VAL A 20 3.94 -0.80 23.88
CA VAL A 20 3.96 -0.97 22.43
C VAL A 20 5.31 -0.58 21.83
N PHE A 21 5.97 0.46 22.35
CA PHE A 21 7.26 0.96 21.85
C PHE A 21 8.49 0.37 22.56
N LYS A 22 8.30 -0.40 23.64
CA LYS A 22 9.39 -0.85 24.51
C LYS A 22 10.38 -1.79 23.80
N ASP A 23 9.90 -2.69 22.96
CA ASP A 23 10.73 -3.70 22.30
C ASP A 23 11.49 -3.20 21.05
N GLY A 24 11.29 -1.94 20.67
CA GLY A 24 11.90 -1.39 19.43
C GLY A 24 11.39 -2.04 18.13
N SER A 25 10.65 -3.14 18.21
CA SER A 25 10.11 -3.87 17.05
C SER A 25 9.16 -3.01 16.22
N ILE A 26 8.31 -2.22 16.87
CA ILE A 26 7.38 -1.31 16.19
C ILE A 26 8.12 -0.17 15.49
N THR A 27 9.18 0.37 16.09
CA THR A 27 9.98 1.42 15.46
C THR A 27 10.63 0.90 14.18
N THR A 28 11.22 -0.29 14.21
CA THR A 28 11.78 -0.95 13.03
C THR A 28 10.68 -1.23 11.99
N ALA A 29 9.52 -1.71 12.41
CA ALA A 29 8.39 -1.98 11.54
C ALA A 29 7.87 -0.69 10.84
N TYR A 30 7.89 0.45 11.52
CA TYR A 30 7.59 1.74 10.88
C TYR A 30 8.60 2.12 9.81
N VAL A 31 9.89 1.95 10.08
CA VAL A 31 10.94 2.22 9.08
C VAL A 31 10.71 1.36 7.84
N ILE A 32 10.43 0.06 8.00
CA ILE A 32 10.12 -0.84 6.88
C ILE A 32 8.84 -0.40 6.14
N THR A 33 7.78 -0.03 6.88
CA THR A 33 6.52 0.44 6.27
C THR A 33 6.72 1.71 5.46
N ILE A 34 7.43 2.69 6.00
CA ILE A 34 7.72 3.96 5.31
C ILE A 34 8.61 3.69 4.09
N ALA A 35 9.68 2.91 4.26
CA ALA A 35 10.60 2.58 3.18
C ALA A 35 9.87 1.88 2.02
N ARG A 36 9.08 0.82 2.28
CA ARG A 36 8.34 0.11 1.24
C ARG A 36 7.27 0.98 0.59
N THR A 37 6.60 1.85 1.36
CA THR A 37 5.58 2.75 0.82
C THR A 37 6.21 3.78 -0.10
N VAL A 38 7.29 4.43 0.30
CA VAL A 38 7.96 5.46 -0.52
C VAL A 38 8.62 4.84 -1.75
N ILE A 39 9.46 3.82 -1.55
CA ILE A 39 10.21 3.16 -2.64
C ILE A 39 9.25 2.44 -3.59
N GLY A 40 8.29 1.68 -3.05
CA GLY A 40 7.31 0.93 -3.83
C GLY A 40 6.42 1.85 -4.65
N THR A 41 5.90 2.93 -4.07
CA THR A 41 5.07 3.91 -4.77
C THR A 41 5.86 4.61 -5.88
N PHE A 42 7.08 5.07 -5.58
CA PHE A 42 7.91 5.76 -6.57
C PHE A 42 8.23 4.86 -7.77
N LEU A 43 8.71 3.65 -7.51
CA LEU A 43 9.07 2.70 -8.58
C LEU A 43 7.83 2.25 -9.36
N SER A 44 6.71 1.98 -8.67
CA SER A 44 5.44 1.63 -9.32
C SER A 44 4.95 2.74 -10.24
N LEU A 45 4.97 4.00 -9.80
CA LEU A 45 4.59 5.13 -10.63
C LEU A 45 5.50 5.28 -11.85
N MET A 46 6.80 5.15 -11.66
CA MET A 46 7.77 5.26 -12.75
C MET A 46 7.51 4.18 -13.82
N VAL A 47 7.36 2.94 -13.43
CA VAL A 47 7.10 1.82 -14.36
C VAL A 47 5.71 1.94 -14.99
N THR A 48 4.68 2.22 -14.19
CA THR A 48 3.29 2.31 -14.68
C THR A 48 3.10 3.46 -15.66
N THR A 49 3.67 4.64 -15.39
CA THR A 49 3.53 5.79 -16.30
C THR A 49 4.32 5.59 -17.59
N LEU A 50 5.53 5.03 -17.51
CA LEU A 50 6.33 4.72 -18.69
C LEU A 50 5.65 3.65 -19.56
N ALA A 51 5.15 2.57 -18.95
CA ALA A 51 4.42 1.52 -19.65
C ALA A 51 3.10 2.04 -20.25
N GLY A 52 2.36 2.87 -19.49
CA GLY A 52 1.12 3.51 -19.96
C GLY A 52 1.36 4.41 -21.18
N TYR A 53 2.46 5.17 -21.18
CA TYR A 53 2.84 6.00 -22.31
C TYR A 53 3.27 5.16 -23.51
N ALA A 54 4.05 4.09 -23.31
CA ALA A 54 4.41 3.18 -24.38
C ALA A 54 3.17 2.52 -25.03
N LEU A 55 2.20 2.09 -24.21
CA LEU A 55 0.97 1.47 -24.69
C LEU A 55 -0.01 2.47 -25.32
N LYS A 56 0.15 3.78 -25.10
CA LYS A 56 -0.59 4.81 -25.83
C LYS A 56 -0.17 4.87 -27.30
N GLN A 57 1.12 4.65 -27.60
CA GLN A 57 1.65 4.82 -28.95
C GLN A 57 1.03 3.81 -29.92
N GLU A 58 0.47 4.33 -31.04
CA GLU A 58 -0.17 3.48 -32.05
C GLU A 58 0.83 2.65 -32.85
N ASP A 59 2.01 3.20 -33.04
CA ASP A 59 3.11 2.58 -33.80
C ASP A 59 3.82 1.45 -33.03
N LEU A 60 3.43 1.17 -31.75
CA LEU A 60 4.05 0.11 -30.96
C LEU A 60 3.72 -1.27 -31.55
N PRO A 61 4.73 -2.02 -32.04
CA PRO A 61 4.50 -3.33 -32.62
C PRO A 61 3.95 -4.29 -31.56
N GLY A 62 2.87 -4.99 -31.89
CA GLY A 62 2.23 -5.94 -30.98
C GLY A 62 1.38 -5.30 -29.87
N ARG A 63 1.10 -3.98 -29.89
CA ARG A 63 0.31 -3.26 -28.88
C ARG A 63 -0.96 -4.00 -28.46
N LYS A 64 -1.76 -4.48 -29.44
CA LYS A 64 -3.01 -5.21 -29.16
C LYS A 64 -2.76 -6.50 -28.38
N LEU A 65 -1.78 -7.28 -28.78
CA LEU A 65 -1.41 -8.54 -28.14
C LEU A 65 -0.89 -8.29 -26.71
N ILE A 66 0.01 -7.33 -26.55
CA ILE A 66 0.57 -6.95 -25.23
C ILE A 66 -0.57 -6.50 -24.31
N THR A 67 -1.44 -5.62 -24.77
CA THR A 67 -2.60 -5.14 -23.98
C THR A 67 -3.52 -6.31 -23.60
N MET A 68 -3.81 -7.23 -24.52
CA MET A 68 -4.63 -8.40 -24.26
C MET A 68 -4.01 -9.31 -23.20
N LEU A 69 -2.70 -9.60 -23.32
CA LEU A 69 -2.00 -10.43 -22.35
C LEU A 69 -1.97 -9.81 -20.95
N ILE A 70 -1.69 -8.50 -20.87
CA ILE A 70 -1.70 -7.78 -19.58
C ILE A 70 -3.11 -7.81 -18.98
N THR A 71 -4.15 -7.54 -19.76
CA THR A 71 -5.54 -7.58 -19.27
C THR A 71 -5.96 -8.99 -18.87
N PHE A 72 -5.49 -10.02 -19.59
CA PHE A 72 -5.72 -11.41 -19.21
C PHE A 72 -5.20 -11.72 -17.80
N THR A 73 -4.00 -11.23 -17.43
CA THR A 73 -3.44 -11.44 -16.09
C THR A 73 -4.27 -10.78 -14.98
N MET A 74 -5.08 -9.79 -15.28
CA MET A 74 -6.00 -9.18 -14.32
C MET A 74 -7.15 -10.12 -13.93
N LEU A 75 -7.60 -10.95 -14.89
CA LEU A 75 -8.74 -11.85 -14.71
C LEU A 75 -8.34 -13.21 -14.15
N PHE A 76 -7.11 -13.63 -14.36
CA PHE A 76 -6.62 -14.95 -13.98
C PHE A 76 -5.41 -14.84 -13.04
N GLY A 77 -5.64 -15.19 -11.78
CA GLY A 77 -4.58 -15.31 -10.78
C GLY A 77 -4.16 -16.76 -10.58
N GLY A 78 -2.87 -17.02 -10.40
CA GLY A 78 -2.32 -18.36 -10.16
C GLY A 78 -2.63 -18.93 -8.76
N GLY A 79 -3.08 -18.08 -7.84
CA GLY A 79 -3.28 -18.45 -6.44
C GLY A 79 -2.03 -18.34 -5.57
N MET A 80 -2.19 -18.57 -4.28
CA MET A 80 -1.12 -18.32 -3.28
C MET A 80 0.06 -19.27 -3.42
N ILE A 81 -0.18 -20.57 -3.64
CA ILE A 81 0.88 -21.58 -3.71
C ILE A 81 1.80 -21.37 -4.92
N PRO A 82 1.31 -21.24 -6.16
CA PRO A 82 2.15 -20.89 -7.31
C PRO A 82 2.91 -19.57 -7.12
N THR A 83 2.28 -18.56 -6.54
CA THR A 83 2.94 -17.28 -6.25
C THR A 83 4.10 -17.44 -5.26
N TYR A 84 3.91 -18.22 -4.20
CA TYR A 84 4.96 -18.52 -3.25
C TYR A 84 6.16 -19.23 -3.90
N ILE A 85 5.88 -20.23 -4.74
CA ILE A 85 6.92 -20.98 -5.48
C ILE A 85 7.69 -20.03 -6.41
N GLN A 86 6.99 -19.14 -7.11
CA GLN A 86 7.59 -18.14 -7.97
C GLN A 86 8.51 -17.19 -7.20
N TYR A 87 8.06 -16.67 -6.04
CA TYR A 87 8.89 -15.78 -5.21
C TYR A 87 10.10 -16.51 -4.63
N LYS A 88 9.95 -17.80 -4.30
CA LYS A 88 11.08 -18.64 -3.89
C LYS A 88 12.11 -18.78 -5.00
N ASN A 89 11.69 -19.08 -6.23
CA ASN A 89 12.57 -19.24 -7.38
C ASN A 89 13.28 -17.93 -7.76
N LEU A 90 12.64 -16.79 -7.54
CA LEU A 90 13.21 -15.46 -7.75
C LEU A 90 14.06 -14.96 -6.57
N HIS A 91 14.27 -15.77 -5.53
CA HIS A 91 14.99 -15.40 -4.31
C HIS A 91 14.45 -14.13 -3.62
N LEU A 92 13.14 -13.90 -3.74
CA LEU A 92 12.47 -12.75 -3.12
C LEU A 92 12.02 -13.06 -1.68
N LEU A 93 11.87 -14.34 -1.29
CA LEU A 93 11.45 -14.70 0.06
C LEU A 93 12.44 -14.17 1.10
N ASN A 94 11.90 -13.77 2.24
CA ASN A 94 12.67 -13.21 3.35
C ASN A 94 13.56 -12.02 2.97
N SER A 95 13.08 -11.18 2.04
CA SER A 95 13.76 -10.00 1.54
C SER A 95 12.82 -8.81 1.51
N PHE A 96 13.34 -7.59 1.69
CA PHE A 96 12.59 -6.34 1.52
C PHE A 96 11.93 -6.24 0.13
N TRP A 97 12.60 -6.76 -0.90
CA TRP A 97 12.14 -6.65 -2.29
C TRP A 97 10.86 -7.42 -2.59
N VAL A 98 10.44 -8.38 -1.73
CA VAL A 98 9.14 -9.06 -1.87
C VAL A 98 7.96 -8.10 -1.72
N TYR A 99 8.15 -6.97 -1.04
CA TYR A 99 7.14 -5.94 -0.90
C TYR A 99 7.02 -5.03 -2.12
N VAL A 100 8.10 -4.86 -2.87
CA VAL A 100 8.21 -3.87 -3.94
C VAL A 100 8.04 -4.50 -5.31
N VAL A 101 8.86 -5.51 -5.64
CA VAL A 101 8.94 -6.06 -7.01
C VAL A 101 7.62 -6.64 -7.52
N PRO A 102 6.87 -7.44 -6.75
CA PRO A 102 5.60 -8.00 -7.22
C PRO A 102 4.49 -6.97 -7.44
N SER A 103 4.58 -5.83 -6.76
CA SER A 103 3.57 -4.76 -6.78
C SER A 103 3.93 -3.59 -7.69
N LEU A 104 5.02 -3.71 -8.49
CA LEU A 104 5.47 -2.63 -9.38
C LEU A 104 4.43 -2.25 -10.43
N VAL A 105 3.66 -3.22 -10.93
CA VAL A 105 2.64 -2.97 -11.96
C VAL A 105 1.30 -3.52 -11.50
N SER A 106 0.34 -2.62 -11.35
CA SER A 106 -1.08 -2.97 -11.27
C SER A 106 -1.72 -2.72 -12.63
N VAL A 107 -2.33 -3.73 -13.20
CA VAL A 107 -2.99 -3.63 -14.52
C VAL A 107 -4.07 -2.55 -14.51
N THR A 108 -4.84 -2.45 -13.43
CA THR A 108 -5.88 -1.42 -13.26
C THR A 108 -5.29 -0.01 -13.34
N TYR A 109 -4.18 0.24 -12.64
CA TYR A 109 -3.53 1.55 -12.64
C TYR A 109 -2.84 1.84 -13.96
N LEU A 110 -2.27 0.83 -14.61
CA LEU A 110 -1.68 0.93 -15.94
C LEU A 110 -2.73 1.37 -16.97
N LEU A 111 -3.89 0.72 -16.99
CA LEU A 111 -4.97 1.06 -17.91
C LEU A 111 -5.55 2.45 -17.61
N MET A 112 -5.67 2.82 -16.33
CA MET A 112 -6.11 4.16 -15.93
C MET A 112 -5.15 5.25 -16.45
N VAL A 113 -3.85 5.07 -16.28
CA VAL A 113 -2.82 6.01 -16.76
C VAL A 113 -2.82 6.06 -18.28
N ARG A 114 -2.89 4.92 -18.96
CA ARG A 114 -2.98 4.85 -20.42
C ARG A 114 -4.18 5.62 -20.96
N THR A 115 -5.39 5.36 -20.43
CA THR A 115 -6.62 6.05 -20.84
C THR A 115 -6.53 7.56 -20.61
N PHE A 116 -5.88 7.99 -19.52
CA PHE A 116 -5.62 9.39 -19.30
C PHE A 116 -4.70 9.99 -20.36
N PHE A 117 -3.62 9.31 -20.71
CA PHE A 117 -2.71 9.74 -21.77
C PHE A 117 -3.39 9.79 -23.15
N GLU A 118 -4.29 8.85 -23.45
CA GLU A 118 -5.10 8.85 -24.67
C GLU A 118 -6.07 10.05 -24.75
N GLY A 119 -6.41 10.64 -23.62
CA GLY A 119 -7.23 11.86 -23.55
C GLY A 119 -6.44 13.16 -23.77
N ILE A 120 -5.12 13.12 -23.82
CA ILE A 120 -4.26 14.27 -24.11
C ILE A 120 -4.21 14.46 -25.64
N PRO A 121 -4.44 15.68 -26.16
CA PRO A 121 -4.43 15.94 -27.61
C PRO A 121 -3.08 15.56 -28.26
N ASP A 122 -3.13 14.81 -29.35
CA ASP A 122 -1.93 14.34 -30.07
C ASP A 122 -1.13 15.49 -30.70
N SER A 123 -1.78 16.63 -30.97
CA SER A 123 -1.12 17.86 -31.47
C SER A 123 0.01 18.35 -30.57
N LEU A 124 -0.03 18.07 -29.27
CA LEU A 124 1.06 18.40 -28.33
C LEU A 124 2.30 17.51 -28.56
N GLU A 125 2.09 16.24 -28.86
CA GLU A 125 3.20 15.32 -29.18
C GLU A 125 3.76 15.61 -30.58
N GLU A 126 2.89 15.95 -31.54
CA GLU A 126 3.31 16.35 -32.89
C GLU A 126 4.17 17.61 -32.88
N SER A 127 3.72 18.65 -32.14
CA SER A 127 4.49 19.88 -31.96
C SER A 127 5.85 19.59 -31.33
N ALA A 128 5.91 18.75 -30.31
CA ALA A 128 7.18 18.35 -29.70
C ALA A 128 8.11 17.61 -30.64
N LYS A 129 7.56 16.76 -31.52
CA LYS A 129 8.34 16.06 -32.57
C LYS A 129 8.91 17.05 -33.58
N LEU A 130 8.14 18.08 -34.00
CA LEU A 130 8.60 19.14 -34.87
C LEU A 130 9.72 19.98 -34.23
N ASP A 131 9.66 20.18 -32.92
CA ASP A 131 10.73 20.85 -32.15
C ASP A 131 11.94 19.95 -31.88
N GLY A 132 11.99 18.73 -32.46
CA GLY A 132 13.08 17.78 -32.33
C GLY A 132 13.11 16.97 -31.03
N CYS A 133 12.04 16.97 -30.26
CA CYS A 133 11.94 16.15 -29.05
C CYS A 133 11.83 14.66 -29.41
N GLY A 134 12.70 13.85 -28.85
CA GLY A 134 12.57 12.40 -28.91
C GLY A 134 11.47 11.90 -27.95
N PHE A 135 11.08 10.63 -28.12
CA PHE A 135 10.04 9.95 -27.36
C PHE A 135 10.15 10.16 -25.84
N PHE A 136 11.33 9.93 -25.27
CA PHE A 136 11.55 10.08 -23.82
C PHE A 136 11.51 11.53 -23.34
N GLN A 137 11.92 12.48 -24.17
CA GLN A 137 11.81 13.91 -23.85
C GLN A 137 10.36 14.36 -23.85
N THR A 138 9.57 13.93 -24.81
CA THR A 138 8.11 14.19 -24.88
C THR A 138 7.41 13.61 -23.66
N TYR A 139 7.76 12.37 -23.26
CA TYR A 139 7.23 11.76 -22.05
C TYR A 139 7.55 12.60 -20.80
N LEU A 140 8.81 12.96 -20.56
CA LEU A 140 9.22 13.67 -19.35
C LEU A 140 8.75 15.13 -19.30
N LYS A 141 8.82 15.84 -20.44
CA LYS A 141 8.59 17.29 -20.47
C LYS A 141 7.13 17.67 -20.71
N ILE A 142 6.33 16.80 -21.35
CA ILE A 142 4.96 17.09 -21.74
C ILE A 142 3.99 16.15 -21.04
N MET A 143 4.11 14.86 -21.29
CA MET A 143 3.11 13.89 -20.83
C MET A 143 3.03 13.78 -19.31
N LEU A 144 4.16 13.63 -18.61
CA LEU A 144 4.19 13.55 -17.16
C LEU A 144 3.65 14.82 -16.46
N PRO A 145 4.08 16.04 -16.84
CA PRO A 145 3.54 17.26 -16.25
C PRO A 145 2.05 17.47 -16.46
N LEU A 146 1.53 17.14 -17.62
CA LEU A 146 0.08 17.22 -17.91
C LEU A 146 -0.74 16.16 -17.17
N SER A 147 -0.10 15.07 -16.79
CA SER A 147 -0.75 13.92 -16.13
C SER A 147 -0.64 13.93 -14.61
N LYS A 148 -0.20 15.04 -14.00
CA LYS A 148 -0.12 15.17 -12.53
C LYS A 148 -1.40 14.71 -11.80
N PRO A 149 -2.63 14.98 -12.27
CA PRO A 149 -3.84 14.53 -11.58
C PRO A 149 -3.94 12.99 -11.47
N VAL A 150 -3.76 12.27 -12.58
CA VAL A 150 -3.86 10.80 -12.57
C VAL A 150 -2.66 10.18 -11.82
N ILE A 151 -1.47 10.77 -11.93
CA ILE A 151 -0.28 10.31 -11.20
C ILE A 151 -0.50 10.46 -9.69
N ALA A 152 -1.09 11.57 -9.23
CA ALA A 152 -1.41 11.77 -7.81
C ALA A 152 -2.43 10.73 -7.30
N VAL A 153 -3.47 10.42 -8.08
CA VAL A 153 -4.48 9.42 -7.73
C VAL A 153 -3.86 8.01 -7.66
N VAL A 154 -3.14 7.60 -8.70
CA VAL A 154 -2.49 6.28 -8.74
C VAL A 154 -1.42 6.16 -7.65
N GLY A 155 -0.64 7.21 -7.44
CA GLY A 155 0.36 7.26 -6.38
C GLY A 155 -0.24 7.08 -4.99
N LEU A 156 -1.37 7.74 -4.74
CA LEU A 156 -2.08 7.57 -3.49
C LEU A 156 -2.58 6.14 -3.28
N TYR A 157 -3.29 5.58 -4.25
CA TYR A 157 -3.80 4.20 -4.13
C TYR A 157 -2.65 3.20 -3.91
N THR A 158 -1.56 3.38 -4.64
CA THR A 158 -0.36 2.55 -4.47
C THR A 158 0.26 2.71 -3.08
N ALA A 159 0.37 3.95 -2.59
CA ALA A 159 0.90 4.22 -1.25
C ALA A 159 0.02 3.61 -0.14
N VAL A 160 -1.30 3.75 -0.26
CA VAL A 160 -2.27 3.17 0.69
C VAL A 160 -2.21 1.64 0.66
N ASN A 161 -2.08 1.03 -0.52
CA ASN A 161 -1.92 -0.42 -0.65
C ASN A 161 -0.63 -0.90 0.04
N HIS A 162 0.50 -0.24 -0.22
CA HIS A 162 1.76 -0.56 0.46
C HIS A 162 1.66 -0.37 1.98
N TRP A 163 1.01 0.67 2.46
CA TRP A 163 0.85 0.92 3.88
C TRP A 163 0.02 -0.15 4.58
N ASN A 164 -1.09 -0.57 3.96
CA ASN A 164 -2.07 -1.48 4.58
C ASN A 164 -1.78 -2.97 4.38
N ASP A 165 -0.87 -3.33 3.48
CA ASP A 165 -0.58 -4.73 3.22
C ASP A 165 0.17 -5.38 4.40
N TRP A 166 -0.49 -6.28 5.08
CA TRP A 166 0.06 -7.14 6.13
C TRP A 166 0.43 -8.53 5.61
N PHE A 167 -0.20 -8.93 4.49
CA PHE A 167 -0.15 -10.29 3.98
C PHE A 167 1.26 -10.68 3.51
N ALA A 168 1.91 -9.81 2.74
CA ALA A 168 3.24 -10.10 2.22
C ALA A 168 4.27 -10.34 3.35
N GLY A 169 4.19 -9.56 4.44
CA GLY A 169 5.03 -9.76 5.61
C GLY A 169 4.74 -11.07 6.34
N ALA A 170 3.45 -11.42 6.48
CA ALA A 170 3.05 -12.61 7.22
C ALA A 170 3.39 -13.92 6.50
N PHE A 171 3.34 -13.95 5.15
CA PHE A 171 3.47 -15.18 4.38
C PHE A 171 4.81 -15.36 3.66
N TYR A 172 5.52 -14.26 3.34
CA TYR A 172 6.74 -14.34 2.55
C TYR A 172 8.01 -13.94 3.31
N VAL A 173 7.88 -13.42 4.55
CA VAL A 173 9.02 -12.93 5.33
C VAL A 173 9.03 -13.54 6.72
N ASN A 174 10.09 -14.32 7.02
CA ASN A 174 10.29 -14.96 8.32
C ASN A 174 11.06 -14.07 9.30
N ASP A 175 11.94 -13.19 8.81
CA ASP A 175 12.70 -12.26 9.64
C ASP A 175 11.79 -11.14 10.17
N THR A 176 11.52 -11.16 11.46
CA THR A 176 10.67 -10.17 12.14
C THR A 176 11.20 -8.74 12.03
N LYS A 177 12.49 -8.55 11.77
CA LYS A 177 13.10 -7.23 11.56
C LYS A 177 12.67 -6.58 10.25
N LEU A 178 12.21 -7.39 9.29
CA LEU A 178 11.70 -6.92 8.01
C LEU A 178 10.17 -6.77 7.99
N TRP A 179 9.49 -7.03 9.10
CA TRP A 179 8.03 -6.94 9.14
C TRP A 179 7.54 -5.49 9.11
N PRO A 180 6.56 -5.18 8.26
CA PRO A 180 5.86 -3.91 8.29
C PRO A 180 4.93 -3.81 9.51
N VAL A 181 4.56 -2.60 9.87
CA VAL A 181 3.72 -2.33 11.06
C VAL A 181 2.37 -3.05 11.03
N GLN A 182 1.77 -3.19 9.84
CA GLN A 182 0.49 -3.91 9.69
C GLN A 182 0.65 -5.42 9.94
N THR A 183 1.77 -6.02 9.55
CA THR A 183 2.08 -7.43 9.86
C THR A 183 2.26 -7.63 11.35
N VAL A 184 2.98 -6.72 12.03
CA VAL A 184 3.16 -6.77 13.49
C VAL A 184 1.80 -6.62 14.19
N LEU A 185 0.97 -5.66 13.76
CA LEU A 185 -0.37 -5.46 14.28
C LEU A 185 -1.23 -6.72 14.12
N GLN A 186 -1.25 -7.30 12.93
CA GLN A 186 -2.01 -8.52 12.63
C GLN A 186 -1.59 -9.68 13.52
N GLN A 187 -0.30 -9.86 13.77
CA GLN A 187 0.19 -10.88 14.69
C GLN A 187 -0.21 -10.62 16.14
N MET A 188 -0.14 -9.37 16.60
CA MET A 188 -0.61 -9.01 17.94
C MET A 188 -2.10 -9.32 18.11
N LEU A 189 -2.93 -9.00 17.11
CA LEU A 189 -4.36 -9.31 17.11
C LEU A 189 -4.61 -10.82 17.15
N THR A 190 -3.92 -11.59 16.32
CA THR A 190 -4.08 -13.06 16.26
C THR A 190 -3.66 -13.73 17.57
N LYS A 191 -2.51 -13.36 18.13
CA LYS A 191 -2.06 -13.87 19.44
C LYS A 191 -3.06 -13.59 20.56
N ALA A 192 -3.62 -12.40 20.56
CA ALA A 192 -4.57 -12.00 21.58
C ALA A 192 -5.95 -12.66 21.42
N MET A 193 -6.36 -13.03 20.21
CA MET A 193 -7.57 -13.85 19.98
C MET A 193 -7.37 -15.28 20.45
N ASN A 194 -6.22 -15.88 20.18
CA ASN A 194 -5.90 -17.24 20.61
C ASN A 194 -5.78 -17.35 22.14
N SER A 195 -5.17 -16.37 22.81
CA SER A 195 -5.08 -16.35 24.27
C SER A 195 -6.45 -16.21 24.97
N GLN A 196 -7.46 -15.64 24.33
CA GLN A 196 -8.82 -15.63 24.88
C GLN A 196 -9.52 -17.00 24.80
N GLN A 197 -9.15 -17.85 23.84
CA GLN A 197 -9.68 -19.22 23.74
C GLN A 197 -9.07 -20.17 24.76
N GLU A 198 -7.84 -19.93 25.22
CA GLU A 198 -7.17 -20.77 26.22
C GLU A 198 -7.58 -20.45 27.68
N VAL A 199 -8.19 -19.29 27.94
CA VAL A 199 -8.62 -18.87 29.30
C VAL A 199 -10.02 -19.42 29.62
N THR A 200 -10.22 -20.71 29.47
CA THR A 200 -11.43 -21.41 29.98
C THR A 200 -11.21 -22.08 31.34
N SER A 201 -10.05 -21.96 31.96
CA SER A 201 -9.83 -22.48 33.32
C SER A 201 -10.02 -21.38 34.37
N VAL A 202 -10.97 -21.58 35.25
CA VAL A 202 -11.34 -20.73 36.38
C VAL A 202 -10.16 -20.33 37.27
N ALA A 203 -9.08 -21.12 37.30
CA ALA A 203 -7.86 -20.88 38.05
C ALA A 203 -7.05 -19.65 37.58
N GLN A 204 -7.10 -19.30 36.29
CA GLN A 204 -6.38 -18.12 35.75
C GLN A 204 -7.17 -16.80 35.95
N ALA A 205 -8.47 -16.86 36.08
CA ALA A 205 -9.29 -15.69 36.36
C ALA A 205 -9.05 -15.10 37.79
N LEU A 206 -8.57 -15.91 38.70
CA LEU A 206 -8.27 -15.49 40.09
C LEU A 206 -6.87 -14.86 40.24
N ALA A 207 -5.94 -15.12 39.30
CA ALA A 207 -4.57 -14.58 39.34
C ALA A 207 -4.43 -13.17 38.74
N HIS A 208 -5.47 -12.61 38.12
CA HIS A 208 -5.42 -11.34 37.40
C HIS A 208 -5.83 -10.11 38.21
N ASN A 209 -5.49 -10.04 39.49
CA ASN A 209 -5.72 -8.85 40.33
C ASN A 209 -4.57 -7.82 40.32
N THR A 210 -3.56 -8.01 39.51
CA THR A 210 -2.56 -6.96 39.23
C THR A 210 -2.96 -6.19 38.00
N VAL A 211 -2.74 -4.86 38.00
CA VAL A 211 -2.98 -3.92 36.88
C VAL A 211 -2.07 -4.30 35.71
N SER A 212 -2.32 -5.45 35.12
CA SER A 212 -1.65 -5.90 33.89
C SER A 212 -2.29 -5.17 32.72
N VAL A 213 -1.45 -4.67 31.84
CA VAL A 213 -1.85 -4.18 30.52
C VAL A 213 -2.71 -5.26 29.88
N THR A 214 -4.01 -5.03 29.80
CA THR A 214 -4.95 -6.04 29.27
C THR A 214 -4.67 -6.19 27.77
N SER A 215 -4.64 -7.43 27.25
CA SER A 215 -4.46 -7.70 25.81
C SER A 215 -5.31 -6.80 24.94
N ASP A 216 -6.54 -6.51 25.35
CA ASP A 216 -7.45 -5.63 24.60
C ASP A 216 -7.01 -4.17 24.60
N SER A 217 -6.44 -3.66 25.68
CA SER A 217 -5.93 -2.29 25.73
C SER A 217 -4.66 -2.11 24.89
N LEU A 218 -3.82 -3.14 24.82
CA LEU A 218 -2.65 -3.16 23.97
C LEU A 218 -3.04 -3.18 22.47
N LYS A 219 -4.04 -4.00 22.11
CA LYS A 219 -4.62 -4.00 20.76
C LYS A 219 -5.11 -2.62 20.34
N MET A 220 -5.90 -1.97 21.19
CA MET A 220 -6.45 -0.63 20.88
C MET A 220 -5.32 0.40 20.71
N ALA A 221 -4.31 0.36 21.57
CA ALA A 221 -3.14 1.22 21.41
C ALA A 221 -2.41 0.98 20.09
N ALA A 222 -2.20 -0.29 19.70
CA ALA A 222 -1.57 -0.64 18.44
C ALA A 222 -2.39 -0.18 17.22
N VAL A 223 -3.72 -0.34 17.25
CA VAL A 223 -4.62 0.17 16.21
C VAL A 223 -4.50 1.68 16.05
N VAL A 224 -4.54 2.43 17.14
CA VAL A 224 -4.38 3.90 17.13
C VAL A 224 -3.04 4.28 16.50
N VAL A 225 -1.96 3.67 16.99
CA VAL A 225 -0.58 3.93 16.51
C VAL A 225 -0.47 3.68 14.99
N THR A 226 -1.06 2.61 14.46
CA THR A 226 -0.97 2.28 13.03
C THR A 226 -1.88 3.12 12.14
N THR A 227 -2.99 3.64 12.67
CA THR A 227 -4.01 4.38 11.90
C THR A 227 -3.72 5.88 11.85
N VAL A 228 -3.20 6.48 12.92
CA VAL A 228 -2.93 7.92 13.01
C VAL A 228 -2.08 8.45 11.85
N PRO A 229 -0.99 7.81 11.41
CA PRO A 229 -0.19 8.32 10.29
C PRO A 229 -1.00 8.43 8.99
N ILE A 230 -1.90 7.48 8.72
CA ILE A 230 -2.77 7.52 7.53
C ILE A 230 -3.73 8.72 7.62
N LEU A 231 -4.34 8.91 8.80
CA LEU A 231 -5.24 10.04 9.02
C LEU A 231 -4.53 11.39 8.86
N CYS A 232 -3.27 11.48 9.26
CA CYS A 232 -2.47 12.71 9.08
C CYS A 232 -2.16 12.99 7.60
N VAL A 233 -2.03 11.97 6.76
CA VAL A 233 -1.76 12.12 5.32
C VAL A 233 -3.04 12.48 4.55
N TYR A 234 -4.21 12.05 5.02
CA TYR A 234 -5.49 12.22 4.34
C TYR A 234 -5.81 13.68 3.90
N PRO A 235 -5.65 14.73 4.73
CA PRO A 235 -5.94 16.10 4.33
C PRO A 235 -5.08 16.61 3.15
N PHE A 236 -3.84 16.14 3.07
CA PHE A 236 -2.93 16.52 1.96
C PHE A 236 -3.36 15.91 0.63
N VAL A 237 -3.98 14.76 0.70
CA VAL A 237 -4.38 13.97 -0.46
C VAL A 237 -5.79 14.35 -0.96
N GLN A 238 -6.68 14.73 -0.04
CA GLN A 238 -8.07 15.09 -0.34
C GLN A 238 -8.19 16.16 -1.45
N LYS A 239 -7.28 17.13 -1.48
CA LYS A 239 -7.28 18.19 -2.52
C LYS A 239 -7.07 17.65 -3.94
N TYR A 240 -6.33 16.55 -4.11
CA TYR A 240 -6.10 15.94 -5.42
C TYR A 240 -7.27 15.05 -5.86
N PHE A 241 -8.02 14.48 -4.92
CA PHE A 241 -9.25 13.75 -5.22
C PHE A 241 -10.33 14.65 -5.81
N ALA A 242 -10.52 15.83 -5.25
CA ALA A 242 -11.51 16.79 -5.76
C ALA A 242 -11.23 17.19 -7.23
N GLN A 243 -9.95 17.28 -7.59
CA GLN A 243 -9.54 17.59 -8.97
C GLN A 243 -9.68 16.38 -9.91
N GLY A 244 -9.37 15.16 -9.45
CA GLY A 244 -9.47 13.95 -10.25
C GLY A 244 -10.91 13.49 -10.53
N ALA A 245 -11.80 13.65 -9.56
CA ALA A 245 -13.22 13.30 -9.70
C ALA A 245 -13.94 14.18 -10.73
N MET A 246 -13.53 15.43 -10.88
CA MET A 246 -14.11 16.35 -11.87
C MET A 246 -13.75 15.98 -13.31
N ILE A 247 -12.60 15.35 -13.55
CA ILE A 247 -12.16 14.96 -14.90
C ILE A 247 -13.00 13.77 -15.44
N GLY A 248 -13.48 12.90 -14.55
CA GLY A 248 -14.39 11.79 -14.90
C GLY A 248 -15.84 12.22 -15.15
N ALA A 249 -16.27 13.33 -14.57
CA ALA A 249 -17.66 13.82 -14.65
C ALA A 249 -17.94 14.70 -15.88
N VAL A 250 -16.93 15.20 -16.58
CA VAL A 250 -17.08 16.12 -17.74
C VAL A 250 -17.23 15.38 -19.08
N LYS A 251 -17.20 14.03 -19.08
CA LYS A 251 -17.46 13.19 -20.27
C LYS A 251 -18.86 12.56 -20.26
N GLY A 252 -19.85 13.24 -19.67
CA GLY A 252 -21.27 12.92 -19.78
C GLY A 252 -21.99 13.97 -20.65
#